data_d0ac27df6e66dd60607d1861481b904b
#
_entry.id   d0ac27df6e66dd60607d1861481b904b
#
_cell.length_a   1.000
_cell.length_b   1.000
_cell.length_c   1.000
_cell.angle_alpha   90.00
_cell.angle_beta   90.00
_cell.angle_gamma   90.00
#
_symmetry.space_group_name_H-M   'P 1'
#
loop_
_entity.id
_entity.type
_entity.pdbx_description
1 polymer ?
#
loop_
_entity_poly.entity_id
_entity_poly.type
_entity_poly.pdbx_seq_one_letter_code
_entity_poly.pdbx_strand_id
1 'polypeptide(L)'
;MSTRLNRMTIFGVGVMWFVGGGIYPFLSHAAETINPINIVLIRAWGSATILFLAVLILAPKSPHTFRFDRTFIPIVLSSAMYSPLCSISLAWSSSRIPGAITSLLYSTLPAMSIIFLALKGQRPSRLATSGVVVASIAVVFLIGAPQGSVQIAGIFAALLSTFAWFAATEIWIKYESGYPLIFAIFLQVFIGAIGTTIVH
;
A
#
# COMPACT_ATOMS: atom_id res chain seq x y z
N MET A 1 4.26 25.00 -14.11
CA MET A 1 3.04 24.35 -14.60
C MET A 1 2.08 24.27 -13.42
N SER A 2 1.09 25.17 -13.33
CA SER A 2 0.08 25.16 -12.27
C SER A 2 -0.98 24.11 -12.66
N THR A 3 -0.86 22.91 -12.14
CA THR A 3 -1.90 21.90 -12.23
C THR A 3 -3.08 22.36 -11.36
N ARG A 4 -4.11 22.93 -12.00
CA ARG A 4 -5.40 23.10 -11.31
C ARG A 4 -5.85 21.71 -10.85
N LEU A 5 -5.78 21.47 -9.54
CA LEU A 5 -6.34 20.26 -8.93
C LEU A 5 -7.83 20.20 -9.32
N ASN A 6 -8.18 19.21 -10.12
CA ASN A 6 -9.55 19.01 -10.54
C ASN A 6 -10.38 18.62 -9.31
N ARG A 7 -11.62 19.11 -9.18
CA ARG A 7 -12.54 18.78 -8.08
C ARG A 7 -12.68 17.25 -7.89
N MET A 8 -12.68 16.49 -8.99
CA MET A 8 -12.66 15.01 -8.93
C MET A 8 -11.44 14.45 -8.26
N THR A 9 -10.25 15.00 -8.50
CA THR A 9 -9.01 14.56 -7.85
C THR A 9 -9.05 14.83 -6.35
N ILE A 10 -9.53 16.01 -5.92
CA ILE A 10 -9.66 16.35 -4.50
C ILE A 10 -10.66 15.41 -3.82
N PHE A 11 -11.81 15.16 -4.45
CA PHE A 11 -12.81 14.22 -3.94
C PHE A 11 -12.24 12.80 -3.84
N GLY A 12 -11.57 12.30 -4.89
CA GLY A 12 -10.93 10.98 -4.89
C GLY A 12 -9.87 10.82 -3.79
N VAL A 13 -9.03 11.82 -3.56
CA VAL A 13 -8.05 11.84 -2.46
C VAL A 13 -8.75 11.82 -1.10
N GLY A 14 -9.83 12.60 -0.93
CA GLY A 14 -10.61 12.61 0.30
C GLY A 14 -11.24 11.24 0.61
N VAL A 15 -11.82 10.59 -0.39
CA VAL A 15 -12.37 9.22 -0.26
C VAL A 15 -11.26 8.22 0.09
N MET A 16 -10.11 8.29 -0.59
CA MET A 16 -8.96 7.42 -0.28
C MET A 16 -8.48 7.59 1.17
N TRP A 17 -8.43 8.80 1.69
CA TRP A 17 -8.03 9.05 3.08
C TRP A 17 -9.03 8.51 4.08
N PHE A 18 -10.32 8.70 3.82
CA PHE A 18 -11.38 8.19 4.69
C PHE A 18 -11.37 6.65 4.73
N VAL A 19 -11.35 6.00 3.56
CA VAL A 19 -11.32 4.54 3.46
C VAL A 19 -9.99 3.99 4.00
N GLY A 20 -8.87 4.61 3.64
CA GLY A 20 -7.53 4.18 4.07
C GLY A 20 -7.33 4.31 5.58
N GLY A 21 -7.85 5.38 6.20
CA GLY A 21 -7.78 5.56 7.66
C GLY A 21 -8.60 4.52 8.43
N GLY A 22 -9.75 4.10 7.88
CA GLY A 22 -10.61 3.09 8.51
C GLY A 22 -10.09 1.65 8.42
N ILE A 23 -9.17 1.35 7.50
CA ILE A 23 -8.71 -0.03 7.26
C ILE A 23 -7.96 -0.62 8.46
N TYR A 24 -7.17 0.17 9.18
CA TYR A 24 -6.34 -0.33 10.28
C TYR A 24 -7.13 -0.77 11.51
N PRO A 25 -8.10 0.02 12.04
CA PRO A 25 -8.98 -0.42 13.11
C PRO A 25 -9.81 -1.64 12.69
N PHE A 26 -10.32 -1.66 11.46
CA PHE A 26 -11.07 -2.79 10.93
C PHE A 26 -10.23 -4.08 10.88
N LEU A 27 -9.00 -4.00 10.38
CA LEU A 27 -8.08 -5.16 10.34
C LEU A 27 -7.74 -5.66 11.74
N SER A 28 -7.50 -4.75 12.69
CA SER A 28 -7.21 -5.12 14.07
C SER A 28 -8.38 -5.90 14.68
N HIS A 29 -9.60 -5.38 14.53
CA HIS A 29 -10.79 -6.05 15.05
C HIS A 29 -11.09 -7.39 14.34
N ALA A 30 -10.97 -7.44 13.02
CA ALA A 30 -11.17 -8.67 12.26
C ALA A 30 -10.12 -9.74 12.61
N ALA A 31 -8.88 -9.34 12.93
CA ALA A 31 -7.82 -10.25 13.31
C ALA A 31 -8.00 -10.89 14.69
N GLU A 32 -8.94 -10.41 15.51
CA GLU A 32 -9.32 -11.05 16.78
C GLU A 32 -10.09 -12.37 16.56
N THR A 33 -10.82 -12.48 15.44
CA THR A 33 -11.72 -13.60 15.17
C THR A 33 -11.35 -14.43 13.95
N ILE A 34 -10.63 -13.83 12.99
CA ILE A 34 -10.29 -14.45 11.71
C ILE A 34 -8.75 -14.50 11.58
N ASN A 35 -8.23 -15.63 11.08
CA ASN A 35 -6.80 -15.71 10.77
C ASN A 35 -6.39 -14.57 9.83
N PRO A 36 -5.34 -13.78 10.16
CA PRO A 36 -4.90 -12.65 9.37
C PRO A 36 -4.66 -12.96 7.89
N ILE A 37 -4.15 -14.14 7.57
CA ILE A 37 -3.91 -14.56 6.18
C ILE A 37 -5.22 -14.72 5.42
N ASN A 38 -6.25 -15.28 6.04
CA ASN A 38 -7.57 -15.42 5.42
C ASN A 38 -8.21 -14.07 5.09
N ILE A 39 -8.02 -13.08 5.97
CA ILE A 39 -8.49 -11.70 5.70
C ILE A 39 -7.81 -11.14 4.45
N VAL A 40 -6.49 -11.36 4.32
CA VAL A 40 -5.73 -10.91 3.14
C VAL A 40 -6.19 -11.63 1.88
N LEU A 41 -6.43 -12.95 1.94
CA LEU A 41 -6.92 -13.73 0.80
C LEU A 41 -8.30 -13.26 0.32
N ILE A 42 -9.25 -13.11 1.24
CA ILE A 42 -10.60 -12.64 0.90
C ILE A 42 -10.54 -11.26 0.24
N ARG A 43 -9.72 -10.36 0.81
CA ARG A 43 -9.53 -9.01 0.28
C ARG A 43 -8.87 -9.05 -1.11
N ALA A 44 -7.82 -9.84 -1.29
CA ALA A 44 -7.08 -9.91 -2.55
C ALA A 44 -7.95 -10.46 -3.68
N TRP A 45 -8.63 -11.58 -3.47
CA TRP A 45 -9.53 -12.17 -4.47
C TRP A 45 -10.78 -11.33 -4.70
N GLY A 46 -11.36 -10.74 -3.66
CA GLY A 46 -12.48 -9.81 -3.79
C GLY A 46 -12.12 -8.60 -4.65
N SER A 47 -10.96 -7.98 -4.38
CA SER A 47 -10.45 -6.86 -5.18
C SER A 47 -10.13 -7.26 -6.60
N ALA A 48 -9.51 -8.44 -6.82
CA ALA A 48 -9.21 -8.95 -8.16
C ALA A 48 -10.49 -9.18 -8.98
N THR A 49 -11.54 -9.73 -8.35
CA THR A 49 -12.84 -9.96 -8.99
C THR A 49 -13.51 -8.64 -9.39
N ILE A 50 -13.55 -7.67 -8.48
CA ILE A 50 -14.14 -6.34 -8.76
C ILE A 50 -13.38 -5.65 -9.90
N LEU A 51 -12.06 -5.67 -9.87
CA LEU A 51 -11.23 -5.07 -10.91
C LEU A 51 -11.36 -5.79 -12.24
N PHE A 52 -11.51 -7.11 -12.24
CA PHE A 52 -11.79 -7.89 -13.44
C PHE A 52 -13.11 -7.45 -14.11
N LEU A 53 -14.17 -7.34 -13.32
CA LEU A 53 -15.46 -6.83 -13.81
C LEU A 53 -15.34 -5.38 -14.31
N ALA A 54 -14.60 -4.54 -13.62
CA ALA A 54 -14.35 -3.17 -14.05
C ALA A 54 -13.57 -3.14 -15.39
N VAL A 55 -12.58 -4.00 -15.57
CA VAL A 55 -11.85 -4.13 -16.84
C VAL A 55 -12.81 -4.55 -17.97
N LEU A 56 -13.69 -5.52 -17.73
CA LEU A 56 -14.67 -5.96 -18.75
C LEU A 56 -15.62 -4.83 -19.19
N ILE A 57 -16.01 -3.96 -18.26
CA ILE A 57 -16.96 -2.87 -18.51
C ILE A 57 -16.27 -1.63 -19.10
N LEU A 58 -15.10 -1.27 -18.57
CA LEU A 58 -14.43 0.01 -18.82
C LEU A 58 -13.24 -0.10 -19.78
N ALA A 59 -12.73 -1.31 -20.03
CA ALA A 59 -11.61 -1.47 -20.94
C ALA A 59 -12.00 -0.97 -22.34
N PRO A 60 -11.22 -0.06 -22.93
CA PRO A 60 -11.47 0.36 -24.29
C PRO A 60 -11.44 -0.87 -25.19
N LYS A 61 -12.35 -0.91 -26.19
CA LYS A 61 -12.49 -1.99 -27.21
C LYS A 61 -11.24 -2.16 -28.10
N SER A 62 -10.15 -1.53 -27.76
CA SER A 62 -8.86 -1.64 -28.42
C SER A 62 -8.19 -2.95 -27.99
N PRO A 63 -7.75 -3.81 -28.92
CA PRO A 63 -7.06 -5.05 -28.60
C PRO A 63 -5.69 -4.70 -28.02
N HIS A 64 -5.63 -4.47 -26.72
CA HIS A 64 -4.34 -4.40 -26.01
C HIS A 64 -3.82 -5.83 -25.98
N THR A 65 -2.94 -6.15 -26.91
CA THR A 65 -2.21 -7.40 -26.94
C THR A 65 -1.44 -7.52 -25.62
N PHE A 66 -1.78 -8.51 -24.83
CA PHE A 66 -1.04 -8.91 -23.66
C PHE A 66 0.40 -9.24 -24.12
N ARG A 67 1.34 -8.35 -23.83
CA ARG A 67 2.74 -8.55 -24.20
C ARG A 67 3.50 -9.01 -22.98
N PHE A 68 3.98 -10.25 -23.00
CA PHE A 68 5.00 -10.71 -22.07
C PHE A 68 6.36 -10.15 -22.49
N ASP A 69 6.54 -8.85 -22.28
CA ASP A 69 7.80 -8.20 -22.52
C ASP A 69 8.50 -7.85 -21.18
N ARG A 70 9.64 -7.17 -21.28
CA ARG A 70 10.40 -6.77 -20.10
C ARG A 70 9.62 -5.87 -19.14
N THR A 71 8.52 -5.27 -19.57
CA THR A 71 7.66 -4.42 -18.71
C THR A 71 6.76 -5.23 -17.78
N PHE A 72 6.60 -6.54 -18.04
CA PHE A 72 5.83 -7.42 -17.18
C PHE A 72 6.56 -7.77 -15.87
N ILE A 73 7.89 -7.86 -15.89
CA ILE A 73 8.69 -8.19 -14.69
C ILE A 73 8.48 -7.21 -13.54
N PRO A 74 8.54 -5.87 -13.75
CA PRO A 74 8.22 -4.91 -12.72
C PRO A 74 6.81 -5.04 -12.14
N ILE A 75 5.82 -5.39 -12.97
CA ILE A 75 4.45 -5.62 -12.49
C ILE A 75 4.43 -6.81 -11.53
N VAL A 76 5.05 -7.93 -11.91
CA VAL A 76 5.14 -9.12 -11.03
C VAL A 76 5.86 -8.78 -9.72
N LEU A 77 6.99 -8.08 -9.80
CA LEU A 77 7.78 -7.72 -8.62
C LEU A 77 7.02 -6.77 -7.70
N SER A 78 6.38 -5.73 -8.24
CA SER A 78 5.56 -4.81 -7.44
C SER A 78 4.35 -5.53 -6.84
N SER A 79 3.74 -6.47 -7.57
CA SER A 79 2.63 -7.30 -7.07
C SER A 79 3.04 -8.19 -5.92
N ALA A 80 4.21 -8.83 -6.00
CA ALA A 80 4.76 -9.68 -4.94
C ALA A 80 5.08 -8.86 -3.67
N MET A 81 5.55 -7.63 -3.84
CA MET A 81 5.81 -6.75 -2.70
C MET A 81 4.51 -6.20 -2.10
N TYR A 82 3.55 -5.80 -2.94
CA TYR A 82 2.31 -5.17 -2.50
C TYR A 82 1.36 -6.15 -1.82
N SER A 83 1.09 -7.30 -2.41
CA SER A 83 0.05 -8.20 -1.91
C SER A 83 0.60 -9.22 -0.89
N PRO A 84 1.45 -10.18 -1.22
CA PRO A 84 1.88 -11.13 -0.21
C PRO A 84 2.76 -10.48 0.86
N LEU A 85 3.80 -9.73 0.50
CA LEU A 85 4.73 -9.20 1.50
C LEU A 85 4.11 -8.09 2.35
N CYS A 86 3.56 -7.04 1.72
CA CYS A 86 2.98 -5.93 2.45
C CYS A 86 1.72 -6.35 3.20
N SER A 87 0.76 -6.98 2.51
CA SER A 87 -0.56 -7.24 3.11
C SER A 87 -0.53 -8.31 4.19
N ILE A 88 0.26 -9.38 4.03
CA ILE A 88 0.41 -10.41 5.06
C ILE A 88 1.14 -9.83 6.29
N SER A 89 2.23 -9.09 6.08
CA SER A 89 2.94 -8.43 7.18
C SER A 89 2.06 -7.44 7.93
N LEU A 90 1.21 -6.70 7.22
CA LEU A 90 0.24 -5.79 7.82
C LEU A 90 -0.79 -6.54 8.66
N ALA A 91 -1.43 -7.55 8.10
CA ALA A 91 -2.45 -8.33 8.81
C ALA A 91 -1.85 -9.05 10.03
N TRP A 92 -0.65 -9.59 9.90
CA TRP A 92 0.08 -10.22 11.00
C TRP A 92 0.46 -9.21 12.09
N SER A 93 0.88 -8.01 11.73
CA SER A 93 1.12 -6.90 12.66
C SER A 93 -0.16 -6.52 13.41
N SER A 94 -1.27 -6.34 12.68
CA SER A 94 -2.55 -5.91 13.25
C SER A 94 -3.14 -6.89 14.26
N SER A 95 -2.71 -8.16 14.26
CA SER A 95 -3.07 -9.15 15.28
C SER A 95 -2.20 -9.07 16.56
N ARG A 96 -1.16 -8.22 16.59
CA ARG A 96 -0.16 -8.14 17.69
C ARG A 96 0.02 -6.75 18.28
N ILE A 97 -0.38 -5.74 17.55
CA ILE A 97 -0.32 -4.37 18.02
C ILE A 97 -1.64 -3.65 17.70
N PRO A 98 -2.05 -2.68 18.51
CA PRO A 98 -3.26 -1.89 18.25
C PRO A 98 -3.23 -1.22 16.87
N GLY A 99 -4.38 -1.20 16.18
CA GLY A 99 -4.50 -0.60 14.85
C GLY A 99 -4.06 0.87 14.80
N ALA A 100 -4.21 1.60 15.89
CA ALA A 100 -3.71 2.97 16.02
C ALA A 100 -2.18 3.05 15.87
N ILE A 101 -1.43 2.13 16.48
CA ILE A 101 0.03 2.06 16.35
C ILE A 101 0.41 1.66 14.93
N THR A 102 -0.30 0.70 14.34
CA THR A 102 -0.08 0.31 12.94
C THR A 102 -0.26 1.50 12.00
N SER A 103 -1.33 2.28 12.16
CA SER A 103 -1.58 3.48 11.33
C SER A 103 -0.49 4.53 11.49
N LEU A 104 0.02 4.72 12.71
CA LEU A 104 1.14 5.64 12.98
C LEU A 104 2.43 5.18 12.30
N LEU A 105 2.75 3.89 12.33
CA LEU A 105 3.91 3.35 11.62
C LEU A 105 3.79 3.55 10.10
N TYR A 106 2.59 3.44 9.53
CA TYR A 106 2.35 3.77 8.12
C TYR A 106 2.52 5.25 7.80
N SER A 107 2.34 6.14 8.77
CA SER A 107 2.62 7.57 8.59
C SER A 107 4.10 7.90 8.37
N THR A 108 5.00 6.92 8.52
CA THR A 108 6.43 7.06 8.16
C THR A 108 6.69 6.99 6.65
N LEU A 109 5.71 6.62 5.81
CA LEU A 109 5.87 6.59 4.34
C LEU A 109 6.43 7.88 3.74
N PRO A 110 5.95 9.08 4.11
CA PRO A 110 6.54 10.33 3.63
C PRO A 110 8.01 10.49 4.02
N ALA A 111 8.41 10.01 5.21
CA ALA A 111 9.80 10.02 5.64
C ALA A 111 10.68 9.13 4.76
N MET A 112 10.22 7.92 4.45
CA MET A 112 10.90 7.02 3.52
C MET A 112 11.06 7.66 2.14
N SER A 113 10.03 8.33 1.63
CA SER A 113 10.08 9.04 0.35
C SER A 113 11.14 10.15 0.35
N ILE A 114 11.24 10.94 1.42
CA ILE A 114 12.24 12.00 1.56
C ILE A 114 13.65 11.42 1.62
N ILE A 115 13.88 10.36 2.39
CA ILE A 115 15.16 9.67 2.48
C ILE A 115 15.56 9.14 1.10
N PHE A 116 14.64 8.51 0.39
CA PHE A 116 14.89 7.96 -0.94
C PHE A 116 15.21 9.04 -1.98
N LEU A 117 14.52 10.18 -1.96
CA LEU A 117 14.84 11.33 -2.82
C LEU A 117 16.24 11.87 -2.51
N ALA A 118 16.60 11.98 -1.22
CA ALA A 118 17.92 12.42 -0.81
C ALA A 118 19.02 11.45 -1.28
N LEU A 119 18.80 10.14 -1.19
CA LEU A 119 19.71 9.11 -1.70
C LEU A 119 19.89 9.18 -3.23
N LYS A 120 18.87 9.64 -3.96
CA LYS A 120 18.95 9.92 -5.41
C LYS A 120 19.62 11.27 -5.74
N GLY A 121 20.14 11.99 -4.74
CA GLY A 121 20.76 13.30 -4.92
C GLY A 121 19.77 14.44 -5.16
N GLN A 122 18.46 14.18 -5.02
CA GLN A 122 17.43 15.21 -5.12
C GLN A 122 17.27 15.91 -3.77
N ARG A 123 17.14 17.23 -3.79
CA ARG A 123 16.93 18.01 -2.55
C ARG A 123 15.44 18.13 -2.25
N PRO A 124 14.90 17.46 -1.23
CA PRO A 124 13.51 17.64 -0.83
C PRO A 124 13.28 19.07 -0.36
N SER A 125 12.05 19.57 -0.51
CA SER A 125 11.70 20.91 -0.04
C SER A 125 11.82 21.00 1.49
N ARG A 126 12.27 22.17 1.98
CA ARG A 126 12.38 22.40 3.44
C ARG A 126 11.05 22.18 4.15
N LEU A 127 9.94 22.59 3.51
CA LEU A 127 8.60 22.42 4.06
C LEU A 127 8.20 20.92 4.17
N ALA A 128 8.51 20.12 3.15
CA ALA A 128 8.26 18.68 3.21
C ALA A 128 9.09 18.00 4.31
N THR A 129 10.37 18.37 4.42
CA THR A 129 11.27 17.84 5.45
C THR A 129 10.80 18.20 6.86
N SER A 130 10.43 19.47 7.11
CA SER A 130 9.92 19.89 8.41
C SER A 130 8.61 19.18 8.77
N GLY A 131 7.68 19.01 7.80
CA GLY A 131 6.44 18.28 8.02
C GLY A 131 6.69 16.83 8.44
N VAL A 132 7.64 16.15 7.78
CA VAL A 132 8.03 14.77 8.14
C VAL A 132 8.66 14.70 9.53
N VAL A 133 9.54 15.63 9.87
CA VAL A 133 10.15 15.68 11.21
C VAL A 133 9.07 15.84 12.30
N VAL A 134 8.14 16.77 12.13
CA VAL A 134 7.02 16.96 13.07
C VAL A 134 6.16 15.70 13.17
N ALA A 135 5.80 15.07 12.03
CA ALA A 135 5.04 13.84 12.03
C ALA A 135 5.79 12.69 12.73
N SER A 136 7.10 12.55 12.50
CA SER A 136 7.93 11.53 13.16
C SER A 136 8.00 11.72 14.67
N ILE A 137 8.13 12.96 15.13
CA ILE A 137 8.09 13.30 16.57
C ILE A 137 6.73 12.91 17.17
N ALA A 138 5.62 13.26 16.50
CA ALA A 138 4.28 12.90 16.94
C ALA A 138 4.10 11.37 17.05
N VAL A 139 4.63 10.60 16.09
CA VAL A 139 4.62 9.13 16.13
C VAL A 139 5.35 8.60 17.37
N VAL A 140 6.54 9.12 17.68
CA VAL A 140 7.31 8.71 18.85
C VAL A 140 6.55 8.99 20.15
N PHE A 141 5.93 10.16 20.27
CA PHE A 141 5.12 10.51 21.46
C PHE A 141 3.89 9.59 21.60
N LEU A 142 3.25 9.23 20.52
CA LEU A 142 2.06 8.37 20.54
C LEU A 142 2.40 6.90 20.82
N ILE A 143 3.52 6.39 20.31
CA ILE A 143 4.01 5.04 20.64
C ILE A 143 4.50 4.96 22.08
N GLY A 144 5.09 6.03 22.61
CA GLY A 144 5.58 6.10 24.00
C GLY A 144 4.50 6.01 25.08
N ALA A 145 3.20 6.09 24.70
CA ALA A 145 2.05 5.89 25.61
C ALA A 145 1.19 4.70 25.16
N PRO A 146 1.74 3.47 25.07
CA PRO A 146 1.01 2.33 24.55
C PRO A 146 -0.08 1.91 25.53
N GLN A 147 -1.34 1.99 25.08
CA GLN A 147 -2.46 1.35 25.75
C GLN A 147 -2.55 -0.09 25.19
N GLY A 148 -2.06 -1.07 25.95
CA GLY A 148 -2.11 -2.48 25.62
C GLY A 148 -0.74 -3.16 25.45
N SER A 149 -0.73 -4.47 25.26
CA SER A 149 0.50 -5.24 25.03
C SER A 149 1.04 -4.99 23.63
N VAL A 150 2.13 -4.25 23.54
CA VAL A 150 2.81 -4.01 22.24
C VAL A 150 3.91 -5.05 22.05
N GLN A 151 3.75 -5.89 21.06
CA GLN A 151 4.78 -6.86 20.69
C GLN A 151 5.77 -6.24 19.69
N ILE A 152 7.05 -6.25 20.04
CA ILE A 152 8.13 -5.73 19.18
C ILE A 152 8.09 -6.36 17.78
N ALA A 153 7.80 -7.66 17.69
CA ALA A 153 7.65 -8.36 16.42
C ALA A 153 6.54 -7.75 15.55
N GLY A 154 5.43 -7.30 16.15
CA GLY A 154 4.34 -6.62 15.44
C GLY A 154 4.78 -5.26 14.85
N ILE A 155 5.62 -4.52 15.57
CA ILE A 155 6.22 -3.27 15.07
C ILE A 155 7.11 -3.53 13.85
N PHE A 156 7.99 -4.55 13.93
CA PHE A 156 8.84 -4.92 12.80
C PHE A 156 8.03 -5.35 11.57
N ALA A 157 6.94 -6.11 11.76
CA ALA A 157 6.06 -6.49 10.67
C ALA A 157 5.35 -5.29 10.03
N ALA A 158 4.92 -4.31 10.83
CA ALA A 158 4.33 -3.07 10.31
C ALA A 158 5.35 -2.26 9.50
N LEU A 159 6.57 -2.12 9.98
CA LEU A 159 7.66 -1.44 9.26
C LEU A 159 8.03 -2.17 7.97
N LEU A 160 8.10 -3.51 7.99
CA LEU A 160 8.33 -4.32 6.81
C LEU A 160 7.21 -4.12 5.78
N SER A 161 5.97 -4.11 6.23
CA SER A 161 4.81 -3.84 5.38
C SER A 161 4.88 -2.44 4.76
N THR A 162 5.22 -1.42 5.56
CA THR A 162 5.39 -0.04 5.08
C THR A 162 6.50 0.07 4.04
N PHE A 163 7.63 -0.58 4.28
CA PHE A 163 8.75 -0.64 3.33
C PHE A 163 8.36 -1.36 2.03
N ALA A 164 7.67 -2.50 2.13
CA ALA A 164 7.21 -3.26 0.97
C ALA A 164 6.24 -2.45 0.12
N TRP A 165 5.32 -1.72 0.75
CA TRP A 165 4.43 -0.78 0.05
C TRP A 165 5.21 0.30 -0.68
N PHE A 166 6.14 0.96 0.03
CA PHE A 166 6.98 2.00 -0.56
C PHE A 166 7.74 1.47 -1.78
N ALA A 167 8.43 0.33 -1.64
CA ALA A 167 9.20 -0.28 -2.72
C ALA A 167 8.31 -0.69 -3.91
N ALA A 168 7.14 -1.27 -3.65
CA ALA A 168 6.16 -1.60 -4.69
C ALA A 168 5.71 -0.36 -5.48
N THR A 169 5.45 0.75 -4.77
CA THR A 169 5.04 2.02 -5.37
C THR A 169 6.16 2.63 -6.22
N GLU A 170 7.42 2.63 -5.74
CA GLU A 170 8.57 3.13 -6.49
C GLU A 170 8.83 2.32 -7.77
N ILE A 171 8.71 0.99 -7.69
CA ILE A 171 8.81 0.12 -8.85
C ILE A 171 7.69 0.43 -9.85
N TRP A 172 6.47 0.60 -9.36
CA TRP A 172 5.32 0.92 -10.18
C TRP A 172 5.50 2.25 -10.92
N ILE A 173 5.87 3.32 -10.22
CA ILE A 173 6.07 4.65 -10.82
C ILE A 173 7.21 4.64 -11.85
N LYS A 174 8.30 3.94 -11.55
CA LYS A 174 9.46 3.88 -12.45
C LYS A 174 9.20 3.13 -13.74
N TYR A 175 8.38 2.09 -13.66
CA TYR A 175 8.13 1.17 -14.77
C TYR A 175 6.66 1.20 -15.19
N GLU A 176 5.99 2.36 -14.99
CA GLU A 176 4.62 2.56 -15.45
C GLU A 176 4.49 2.03 -16.87
N SER A 177 3.74 0.95 -16.99
CA SER A 177 3.68 0.15 -18.20
C SER A 177 2.86 0.88 -19.26
N GLY A 178 3.12 0.63 -20.54
CA GLY A 178 2.26 1.07 -21.63
C GLY A 178 0.85 0.43 -21.63
N TYR A 179 0.46 -0.21 -20.51
CA TYR A 179 -0.88 -0.76 -20.32
C TYR A 179 -1.86 0.30 -19.85
N PRO A 180 -3.15 0.21 -20.22
CA PRO A 180 -4.19 1.03 -19.62
C PRO A 180 -4.20 0.88 -18.10
N LEU A 181 -4.30 2.00 -17.37
CA LEU A 181 -4.15 2.03 -15.91
C LEU A 181 -5.01 0.97 -15.19
N ILE A 182 -6.29 0.86 -15.55
CA ILE A 182 -7.21 -0.10 -14.91
C ILE A 182 -6.78 -1.56 -15.13
N PHE A 183 -6.26 -1.88 -16.31
CA PHE A 183 -5.76 -3.21 -16.63
C PHE A 183 -4.46 -3.50 -15.88
N ALA A 184 -3.56 -2.54 -15.79
CA ALA A 184 -2.31 -2.67 -15.05
C ALA A 184 -2.55 -2.88 -13.55
N ILE A 185 -3.51 -2.13 -12.95
CA ILE A 185 -3.92 -2.33 -11.55
C ILE A 185 -4.56 -3.70 -11.35
N PHE A 186 -5.43 -4.14 -12.28
CA PHE A 186 -6.00 -5.49 -12.23
C PHE A 186 -4.91 -6.56 -12.23
N LEU A 187 -3.95 -6.48 -13.16
CA LEU A 187 -2.83 -7.42 -13.22
C LEU A 187 -2.04 -7.45 -11.91
N GLN A 188 -1.73 -6.28 -11.36
CA GLN A 188 -1.01 -6.18 -10.09
C GLN A 188 -1.75 -6.88 -8.96
N VAL A 189 -3.04 -6.62 -8.81
CA VAL A 189 -3.86 -7.22 -7.75
C VAL A 189 -4.07 -8.71 -7.97
N PHE A 190 -4.31 -9.14 -9.22
CA PHE A 190 -4.52 -10.54 -9.57
C PHE A 190 -3.27 -11.40 -9.34
N ILE A 191 -2.11 -10.95 -9.82
CA ILE A 191 -0.82 -11.62 -9.58
C ILE A 191 -0.52 -11.66 -8.07
N GLY A 192 -0.81 -10.55 -7.38
CA GLY A 192 -0.68 -10.49 -5.94
C GLY A 192 -1.59 -11.47 -5.19
N ALA A 193 -2.84 -11.65 -5.64
CA ALA A 193 -3.76 -12.63 -5.07
C ALA A 193 -3.24 -14.06 -5.24
N ILE A 194 -2.71 -14.40 -6.42
CA ILE A 194 -2.05 -15.70 -6.67
C ILE A 194 -0.86 -15.86 -5.73
N GLY A 195 0.03 -14.86 -5.64
CA GLY A 195 1.18 -14.90 -4.74
C GLY A 195 0.80 -15.10 -3.27
N THR A 196 -0.27 -14.44 -2.82
CA THR A 196 -0.80 -14.64 -1.46
C THR A 196 -1.35 -16.04 -1.24
N THR A 197 -1.99 -16.63 -2.26
CA THR A 197 -2.51 -18.01 -2.20
C THR A 197 -1.37 -19.05 -2.10
N ILE A 198 -0.24 -18.79 -2.78
CA ILE A 198 0.92 -19.69 -2.73
C ILE A 198 1.60 -19.68 -1.36
N VAL A 199 1.55 -18.53 -0.66
CA VAL A 199 2.18 -18.37 0.66
C VAL A 199 1.26 -18.86 1.80
N HIS A 200 -0.04 -19.05 1.53
CA HIS A 200 -1.02 -19.60 2.47
C HIS A 200 -0.82 -21.10 2.70
#